data_ae45f5991284c6c0814b25693dec09b5
#
_entry.id   ae45f5991284c6c0814b25693dec09b5
#
_cell.length_a   1.000
_cell.length_b   1.000
_cell.length_c   1.000
_cell.angle_alpha   90.00
_cell.angle_beta   90.00
_cell.angle_gamma   90.00
#
_symmetry.space_group_name_H-M   'P 1'
#
loop_
_entity.id
_entity.type
_entity.pdbx_description
1 polymer ?
#
loop_
_entity_poly.entity_id
_entity_poly.type
_entity_poly.pdbx_seq_one_letter_code
_entity_poly.pdbx_strand_id
1 'polypeptide(L)'
;MARIAFIDVTVTVMYGGIQTAVWRLADALARAGHEIAVFGGDGNIRPANLHPGITVHTFPFRAREKVPDIGSRFQRIVERASHARHARHAFAAGNYDWAILTKPFDFYWPWILPKGCKTRFCFMSGGTDFFAGDRFLSRRVAAWVAASQFNAWQIHARYKRWPKVIYNGVEIDKFAPGVRDDTLRAHLGIASNTVLFAFAGRLVGWKGMGVALRALAEPAMRDVNTKLLIVGDGPQKPELQQLTQTLGLTQRVLFHDPVAHDTLPALYGAVNAGVFPSIGDEAFGITIAEAMSCSKPVIASHIGGIPEVVGNEESCGLLVPPNDATALARAMRLLADDPARRVRMGEAGRARIARLYTWDLSAQRLLAALGLKSDATRVP
;
A
#
# COMPACT_ATOMS: atom_id res chain seq x y z
N MET A 1 23.08 -12.66 11.90
CA MET A 1 21.68 -13.12 11.98
C MET A 1 21.00 -12.41 13.15
N ALA A 2 19.81 -11.87 12.98
CA ALA A 2 19.01 -11.24 14.04
C ALA A 2 17.61 -11.85 14.06
N ARG A 3 16.94 -11.79 15.22
CA ARG A 3 15.56 -12.25 15.42
C ARG A 3 14.63 -11.03 15.44
N ILE A 4 13.77 -10.92 14.43
CA ILE A 4 12.90 -9.74 14.24
C ILE A 4 11.43 -10.18 14.28
N ALA A 5 10.63 -9.52 15.12
CA ALA A 5 9.19 -9.76 15.19
C ALA A 5 8.42 -8.60 14.54
N PHE A 6 7.41 -8.91 13.73
CA PHE A 6 6.38 -7.96 13.30
C PHE A 6 5.12 -8.15 14.14
N ILE A 7 4.54 -7.06 14.61
CA ILE A 7 3.32 -7.07 15.41
C ILE A 7 2.23 -6.27 14.69
N ASP A 8 1.23 -6.97 14.17
CA ASP A 8 0.01 -6.36 13.63
C ASP A 8 -1.16 -7.34 13.74
N VAL A 9 -2.14 -7.04 14.60
CA VAL A 9 -3.31 -7.90 14.81
C VAL A 9 -4.06 -8.20 13.51
N THR A 10 -4.01 -7.30 12.54
CA THR A 10 -4.78 -7.44 11.29
C THR A 10 -4.02 -8.17 10.17
N VAL A 11 -2.74 -8.49 10.35
CA VAL A 11 -1.89 -9.05 9.30
C VAL A 11 -2.34 -10.42 8.80
N THR A 12 -2.97 -11.21 9.67
CA THR A 12 -3.52 -12.55 9.37
C THR A 12 -5.03 -12.56 9.14
N VAL A 13 -5.68 -11.38 9.22
CA VAL A 13 -7.14 -11.26 9.25
C VAL A 13 -7.71 -10.53 8.05
N MET A 14 -6.94 -9.61 7.45
CA MET A 14 -7.43 -8.81 6.32
C MET A 14 -6.31 -8.47 5.33
N TYR A 15 -6.69 -8.16 4.10
CA TYR A 15 -5.77 -7.60 3.10
C TYR A 15 -5.72 -6.07 3.20
N GLY A 16 -4.53 -5.49 2.93
CA GLY A 16 -4.32 -4.05 2.86
C GLY A 16 -2.86 -3.69 2.66
N GLY A 17 -2.57 -2.43 2.37
CA GLY A 17 -1.20 -1.99 2.08
C GLY A 17 -0.20 -2.24 3.20
N ILE A 18 -0.59 -2.05 4.47
CA ILE A 18 0.31 -2.31 5.61
C ILE A 18 0.56 -3.81 5.81
N GLN A 19 -0.47 -4.65 5.61
CA GLN A 19 -0.36 -6.09 5.71
C GLN A 19 0.56 -6.63 4.61
N THR A 20 0.40 -6.14 3.38
CA THR A 20 1.31 -6.43 2.26
C THR A 20 2.74 -6.03 2.60
N ALA A 21 2.96 -4.82 3.14
CA ALA A 21 4.29 -4.36 3.53
C ALA A 21 4.92 -5.26 4.62
N VAL A 22 4.16 -5.69 5.61
CA VAL A 22 4.65 -6.61 6.65
C VAL A 22 5.10 -7.94 6.04
N TRP A 23 4.24 -8.59 5.23
CA TRP A 23 4.57 -9.88 4.64
C TRP A 23 5.78 -9.80 3.69
N ARG A 24 5.86 -8.77 2.85
CA ARG A 24 6.95 -8.62 1.89
C ARG A 24 8.27 -8.23 2.53
N LEU A 25 8.25 -7.38 3.56
CA LEU A 25 9.45 -7.10 4.35
C LEU A 25 9.90 -8.31 5.15
N ALA A 26 8.96 -9.06 5.75
CA ALA A 26 9.28 -10.31 6.44
C ALA A 26 9.99 -11.30 5.52
N ASP A 27 9.48 -11.49 4.29
CA ASP A 27 10.10 -12.36 3.29
C ASP A 27 11.49 -11.86 2.87
N ALA A 28 11.63 -10.57 2.54
CA ALA A 28 12.92 -10.01 2.15
C ALA A 28 13.97 -10.09 3.26
N LEU A 29 13.57 -9.89 4.52
CA LEU A 29 14.47 -10.04 5.67
C LEU A 29 14.83 -11.50 5.94
N ALA A 30 13.90 -12.44 5.75
CA ALA A 30 14.18 -13.87 5.88
C ALA A 30 15.16 -14.34 4.79
N ARG A 31 14.97 -13.90 3.53
CA ARG A 31 15.95 -14.14 2.45
C ARG A 31 17.31 -13.53 2.73
N ALA A 32 17.37 -12.42 3.47
CA ALA A 32 18.62 -11.81 3.95
C ALA A 32 19.25 -12.56 5.15
N GLY A 33 18.73 -13.71 5.55
CA GLY A 33 19.30 -14.57 6.59
C GLY A 33 18.89 -14.22 8.02
N HIS A 34 17.80 -13.50 8.23
CA HIS A 34 17.27 -13.19 9.56
C HIS A 34 16.11 -14.15 9.94
N GLU A 35 15.94 -14.41 11.23
CA GLU A 35 14.78 -15.13 11.76
C GLU A 35 13.62 -14.15 11.98
N ILE A 36 12.49 -14.44 11.35
CA ILE A 36 11.34 -13.55 11.37
C ILE A 36 10.17 -14.21 12.09
N ALA A 37 9.52 -13.48 12.98
CA ALA A 37 8.25 -13.88 13.57
C ALA A 37 7.16 -12.84 13.23
N VAL A 38 5.98 -13.31 12.87
CA VAL A 38 4.81 -12.46 12.61
C VAL A 38 3.75 -12.76 13.64
N PHE A 39 3.36 -11.76 14.42
CA PHE A 39 2.33 -11.85 15.46
C PHE A 39 1.03 -11.21 14.93
N GLY A 40 0.07 -12.06 14.59
CA GLY A 40 -1.24 -11.68 14.05
C GLY A 40 -2.42 -12.09 14.92
N GLY A 41 -3.60 -11.62 14.57
CA GLY A 41 -4.87 -12.09 15.15
C GLY A 41 -5.20 -13.51 14.68
N ASP A 42 -6.21 -14.12 15.31
CA ASP A 42 -6.70 -15.44 14.93
C ASP A 42 -7.37 -15.41 13.55
N GLY A 43 -6.59 -15.71 12.55
CA GLY A 43 -6.93 -15.71 11.13
C GLY A 43 -5.87 -16.43 10.30
N ASN A 44 -6.17 -16.70 9.04
CA ASN A 44 -5.34 -17.52 8.13
C ASN A 44 -4.92 -16.78 6.84
N ILE A 45 -5.15 -15.47 6.76
CA ILE A 45 -4.70 -14.71 5.62
C ILE A 45 -3.17 -14.57 5.68
N ARG A 46 -2.50 -15.22 4.75
CA ARG A 46 -1.05 -15.21 4.60
C ARG A 46 -0.65 -15.57 3.17
N PRO A 47 0.56 -15.22 2.72
CA PRO A 47 1.10 -15.70 1.45
C PRO A 47 1.10 -17.23 1.39
N ALA A 48 0.80 -17.78 0.22
CA ALA A 48 0.77 -19.23 0.01
C ALA A 48 2.15 -19.89 0.25
N ASN A 49 3.22 -19.19 -0.18
CA ASN A 49 4.61 -19.65 -0.05
C ASN A 49 5.34 -18.72 0.93
N LEU A 50 5.40 -19.11 2.21
CA LEU A 50 6.21 -18.41 3.20
C LEU A 50 7.64 -18.95 3.20
N HIS A 51 8.61 -18.05 3.30
CA HIS A 51 10.01 -18.43 3.49
C HIS A 51 10.17 -19.23 4.79
N PRO A 52 10.96 -20.35 4.81
CA PRO A 52 11.13 -21.19 6.02
C PRO A 52 11.62 -20.43 7.26
N GLY A 53 12.31 -19.30 7.08
CA GLY A 53 12.76 -18.41 8.16
C GLY A 53 11.65 -17.56 8.80
N ILE A 54 10.38 -17.72 8.38
CA ILE A 54 9.24 -16.95 8.91
C ILE A 54 8.36 -17.87 9.76
N THR A 55 8.21 -17.54 11.03
CA THR A 55 7.25 -18.20 11.93
C THR A 55 6.04 -17.29 12.14
N VAL A 56 4.84 -17.83 12.02
CA VAL A 56 3.59 -17.11 12.22
C VAL A 56 2.94 -17.53 13.52
N HIS A 57 2.66 -16.56 14.39
CA HIS A 57 1.96 -16.75 15.64
C HIS A 57 0.61 -16.02 15.58
N THR A 58 -0.48 -16.75 15.77
CA THR A 58 -1.84 -16.17 15.80
C THR A 58 -2.43 -16.27 17.20
N PHE A 59 -3.16 -15.23 17.60
CA PHE A 59 -3.76 -15.17 18.94
C PHE A 59 -5.18 -14.61 18.86
N PRO A 60 -6.06 -15.06 19.76
CA PRO A 60 -7.40 -14.50 19.88
C PRO A 60 -7.38 -13.00 20.14
N PHE A 61 -8.33 -12.31 19.56
CA PHE A 61 -8.55 -10.88 19.78
C PHE A 61 -10.03 -10.53 19.69
N ARG A 62 -10.41 -9.38 20.24
CA ARG A 62 -11.77 -8.88 20.14
C ARG A 62 -11.89 -7.98 18.90
N ALA A 63 -12.53 -8.48 17.85
CA ALA A 63 -12.75 -7.73 16.62
C ALA A 63 -13.58 -6.45 16.88
N ARG A 64 -13.32 -5.39 16.10
CA ARG A 64 -13.93 -4.04 16.27
C ARG A 64 -15.46 -4.09 16.31
N GLU A 65 -16.05 -4.91 15.46
CA GLU A 65 -17.48 -5.07 15.29
C GLU A 65 -18.16 -5.62 16.55
N LYS A 66 -17.36 -6.25 17.43
CA LYS A 66 -17.78 -6.78 18.74
C LYS A 66 -17.48 -5.81 19.91
N VAL A 67 -16.96 -4.62 19.62
CA VAL A 67 -16.67 -3.57 20.60
C VAL A 67 -17.72 -2.48 20.49
N PRO A 68 -18.29 -1.97 21.61
CA PRO A 68 -19.24 -0.87 21.59
C PRO A 68 -18.73 0.31 20.77
N ASP A 69 -19.62 0.94 20.01
CA ASP A 69 -19.27 2.09 19.18
C ASP A 69 -19.20 3.38 20.01
N ILE A 70 -18.09 3.53 20.75
CA ILE A 70 -17.72 4.78 21.44
C ILE A 70 -16.64 5.52 20.63
N GLY A 71 -16.57 5.22 19.34
CA GLY A 71 -15.64 5.80 18.37
C GLY A 71 -14.55 4.84 17.89
N SER A 72 -14.20 4.97 16.63
CA SER A 72 -13.29 4.04 15.93
C SER A 72 -11.91 3.89 16.60
N ARG A 73 -11.40 4.93 17.26
CA ARG A 73 -10.12 4.87 17.99
C ARG A 73 -10.19 3.96 19.21
N PHE A 74 -11.29 4.04 19.97
CA PHE A 74 -11.52 3.17 21.13
C PHE A 74 -11.61 1.70 20.68
N GLN A 75 -12.40 1.43 19.65
CA GLN A 75 -12.54 0.08 19.10
C GLN A 75 -11.18 -0.51 18.70
N ARG A 76 -10.30 0.29 18.07
CA ARG A 76 -8.93 -0.14 17.70
C ARG A 76 -8.03 -0.39 18.92
N ILE A 77 -8.16 0.40 19.98
CA ILE A 77 -7.42 0.18 21.23
C ILE A 77 -7.82 -1.16 21.83
N VAL A 78 -9.11 -1.44 21.95
CA VAL A 78 -9.61 -2.69 22.52
C VAL A 78 -9.21 -3.91 21.68
N GLU A 79 -9.33 -3.82 20.35
CA GLU A 79 -8.90 -4.85 19.41
C GLU A 79 -7.43 -5.24 19.65
N ARG A 80 -6.53 -4.26 19.68
CA ARG A 80 -5.09 -4.48 19.80
C ARG A 80 -4.68 -4.87 21.22
N ALA A 81 -5.27 -4.27 22.25
CA ALA A 81 -5.00 -4.62 23.63
C ALA A 81 -5.45 -6.05 23.96
N SER A 82 -6.59 -6.50 23.44
CA SER A 82 -7.04 -7.89 23.60
C SER A 82 -6.10 -8.89 22.95
N HIS A 83 -5.60 -8.61 21.76
CA HIS A 83 -4.57 -9.42 21.09
C HIS A 83 -3.30 -9.50 21.94
N ALA A 84 -2.77 -8.36 22.36
CA ALA A 84 -1.52 -8.34 23.13
C ALA A 84 -1.62 -9.07 24.46
N ARG A 85 -2.78 -9.03 25.12
CA ARG A 85 -3.01 -9.80 26.36
C ARG A 85 -2.74 -11.29 26.17
N HIS A 86 -3.12 -11.85 25.03
CA HIS A 86 -2.90 -13.26 24.71
C HIS A 86 -1.50 -13.53 24.19
N ALA A 87 -0.95 -12.61 23.38
CA ALA A 87 0.31 -12.79 22.68
C ALA A 87 1.58 -12.51 23.52
N ARG A 88 1.50 -11.67 24.58
CA ARG A 88 2.66 -11.11 25.30
C ARG A 88 3.62 -12.16 25.89
N HIS A 89 3.12 -13.27 26.38
CA HIS A 89 3.96 -14.31 26.98
C HIS A 89 4.75 -15.08 25.91
N ALA A 90 4.10 -15.48 24.83
CA ALA A 90 4.75 -16.12 23.70
C ALA A 90 5.77 -15.16 23.03
N PHE A 91 5.42 -13.88 22.91
CA PHE A 91 6.36 -12.87 22.41
C PHE A 91 7.59 -12.74 23.31
N ALA A 92 7.41 -12.62 24.63
CA ALA A 92 8.51 -12.48 25.58
C ALA A 92 9.45 -13.70 25.57
N ALA A 93 8.90 -14.92 25.43
CA ALA A 93 9.67 -16.15 25.31
C ALA A 93 10.50 -16.22 24.03
N GLY A 94 10.10 -15.49 22.99
CA GLY A 94 10.77 -15.48 21.69
C GLY A 94 12.13 -14.79 21.67
N ASN A 95 12.48 -13.96 22.66
CA ASN A 95 13.77 -13.25 22.77
C ASN A 95 14.20 -12.55 21.48
N TYR A 96 13.34 -11.67 20.93
CA TYR A 96 13.61 -10.93 19.71
C TYR A 96 14.58 -9.77 19.95
N ASP A 97 15.50 -9.52 19.00
CA ASP A 97 16.35 -8.33 19.01
C ASP A 97 15.53 -7.07 18.74
N TRP A 98 14.61 -7.18 17.78
CA TRP A 98 13.72 -6.09 17.40
C TRP A 98 12.26 -6.54 17.23
N ALA A 99 11.36 -5.64 17.58
CA ALA A 99 9.93 -5.76 17.27
C ALA A 99 9.45 -4.56 16.46
N ILE A 100 8.81 -4.81 15.33
CA ILE A 100 8.28 -3.80 14.42
C ILE A 100 6.80 -3.61 14.72
N LEU A 101 6.42 -2.42 15.17
CA LEU A 101 5.04 -2.01 15.42
C LEU A 101 4.52 -1.25 14.20
N THR A 102 3.33 -1.58 13.71
CA THR A 102 2.77 -0.99 12.48
C THR A 102 1.76 0.12 12.74
N LYS A 103 1.27 0.24 13.96
CA LYS A 103 0.27 1.24 14.36
C LYS A 103 0.64 1.91 15.68
N PRO A 104 0.33 3.20 15.86
CA PRO A 104 0.51 3.88 17.15
C PRO A 104 -0.24 3.22 18.31
N PHE A 105 -1.35 2.55 18.01
CA PHE A 105 -2.14 1.78 18.98
C PHE A 105 -1.36 0.61 19.61
N ASP A 106 -0.21 0.23 19.05
CA ASP A 106 0.67 -0.82 19.58
C ASP A 106 1.81 -0.27 20.47
N PHE A 107 1.93 1.04 20.66
CA PHE A 107 3.01 1.63 21.47
C PHE A 107 2.99 1.24 22.94
N TYR A 108 1.94 0.59 23.43
CA TYR A 108 1.91 0.04 24.77
C TYR A 108 2.68 -1.29 24.90
N TRP A 109 3.04 -1.99 23.82
CA TRP A 109 3.76 -3.27 23.89
C TRP A 109 5.02 -3.21 24.76
N PRO A 110 5.93 -2.22 24.63
CA PRO A 110 7.10 -2.11 25.50
C PRO A 110 6.77 -1.89 26.97
N TRP A 111 5.52 -1.56 27.32
CA TRP A 111 5.09 -1.27 28.68
C TRP A 111 4.47 -2.48 29.39
N ILE A 112 3.97 -3.45 28.64
CA ILE A 112 3.29 -4.64 29.19
C ILE A 112 4.18 -5.88 29.29
N LEU A 113 5.40 -5.79 28.76
CA LEU A 113 6.35 -6.91 28.78
C LEU A 113 7.03 -7.03 30.15
N PRO A 114 7.49 -8.26 30.52
CA PRO A 114 8.19 -8.48 31.76
C PRO A 114 9.44 -7.61 31.91
N LYS A 115 9.78 -7.22 33.13
CA LYS A 115 11.05 -6.59 33.45
C LYS A 115 12.19 -7.55 33.03
N GLY A 116 13.12 -7.06 32.20
CA GLY A 116 14.22 -7.89 31.67
C GLY A 116 14.07 -8.29 30.19
N CYS A 117 12.92 -8.05 29.57
CA CYS A 117 12.79 -8.18 28.11
C CYS A 117 13.71 -7.17 27.43
N LYS A 118 14.67 -7.67 26.62
CA LYS A 118 15.71 -6.86 25.94
C LYS A 118 15.29 -6.42 24.55
N THR A 119 14.12 -6.83 24.07
CA THR A 119 13.62 -6.49 22.73
C THR A 119 13.52 -4.98 22.54
N ARG A 120 14.14 -4.47 21.52
CA ARG A 120 14.02 -3.06 21.07
C ARG A 120 12.82 -2.91 20.14
N PHE A 121 12.16 -1.78 20.20
CA PHE A 121 10.96 -1.53 19.41
C PHE A 121 11.22 -0.49 18.33
N CYS A 122 10.77 -0.79 17.11
CA CYS A 122 10.74 0.11 15.98
C CYS A 122 9.29 0.37 15.56
N PHE A 123 8.95 1.62 15.31
CA PHE A 123 7.66 1.97 14.70
C PHE A 123 7.83 2.12 13.19
N MET A 124 7.10 1.32 12.42
CA MET A 124 7.00 1.39 10.97
C MET A 124 5.66 2.05 10.60
N SER A 125 5.72 3.32 10.23
CA SER A 125 4.54 4.09 9.87
C SER A 125 4.09 3.81 8.44
N GLY A 126 2.79 3.52 8.30
CA GLY A 126 2.10 3.44 7.01
C GLY A 126 0.92 4.43 6.91
N GLY A 127 0.88 5.47 7.76
CA GLY A 127 -0.19 6.46 7.79
C GLY A 127 -0.31 7.20 9.13
N THR A 128 -1.38 7.94 9.33
CA THR A 128 -1.57 8.93 10.42
C THR A 128 -2.69 8.54 11.39
N ASP A 129 -2.74 7.31 11.84
CA ASP A 129 -3.73 6.83 12.82
C ASP A 129 -3.39 7.28 14.28
N PHE A 130 -3.22 8.58 14.53
CA PHE A 130 -2.84 9.12 15.83
C PHE A 130 -4.01 9.16 16.84
N PHE A 131 -3.68 9.06 18.14
CA PHE A 131 -4.65 9.16 19.21
C PHE A 131 -4.11 9.90 20.46
N ALA A 132 -5.00 10.28 21.39
CA ALA A 132 -4.58 10.91 22.62
C ALA A 132 -3.76 9.93 23.50
N GLY A 133 -2.59 10.36 24.00
CA GLY A 133 -1.70 9.52 24.81
C GLY A 133 -0.62 8.75 24.04
N ASP A 134 -0.72 8.66 22.70
CA ASP A 134 0.27 7.97 21.88
C ASP A 134 1.71 8.52 22.05
N ARG A 135 1.85 9.84 22.25
CA ARG A 135 3.15 10.48 22.55
C ARG A 135 3.81 9.93 23.80
N PHE A 136 3.04 9.71 24.85
CA PHE A 136 3.55 9.12 26.10
C PHE A 136 3.99 7.68 25.87
N LEU A 137 3.13 6.88 25.28
CA LEU A 137 3.41 5.47 25.02
C LEU A 137 4.62 5.27 24.10
N SER A 138 4.82 6.17 23.15
CA SER A 138 5.91 6.12 22.18
C SER A 138 7.31 6.33 22.76
N ARG A 139 7.44 6.76 24.02
CA ARG A 139 8.75 7.05 24.66
C ARG A 139 9.69 5.86 24.71
N ARG A 140 9.17 4.63 24.67
CA ARG A 140 9.94 3.38 24.66
C ARG A 140 10.20 2.82 23.24
N VAL A 141 9.80 3.55 22.18
CA VAL A 141 10.13 3.20 20.80
C VAL A 141 11.52 3.71 20.47
N ALA A 142 12.43 2.79 20.14
CA ALA A 142 13.86 3.08 19.97
C ALA A 142 14.21 3.53 18.55
N ALA A 143 13.48 3.03 17.52
CA ALA A 143 13.70 3.38 16.12
C ALA A 143 12.38 3.74 15.43
N TRP A 144 12.48 4.55 14.38
CA TRP A 144 11.33 5.08 13.66
C TRP A 144 11.59 5.01 12.18
N VAL A 145 10.68 4.42 11.42
CA VAL A 145 10.76 4.36 9.97
C VAL A 145 9.44 4.79 9.34
N ALA A 146 9.52 5.36 8.14
CA ALA A 146 8.38 5.90 7.40
C ALA A 146 8.38 5.38 5.96
N ALA A 147 7.19 5.29 5.38
CA ALA A 147 7.00 4.81 4.01
C ALA A 147 7.35 5.85 2.93
N SER A 148 7.52 7.12 3.30
CA SER A 148 7.88 8.24 2.41
C SER A 148 8.43 9.41 3.22
N GLN A 149 9.04 10.41 2.55
CA GLN A 149 9.42 11.68 3.18
C GLN A 149 8.20 12.42 3.72
N PHE A 150 7.10 12.43 2.95
CA PHE A 150 5.84 13.00 3.40
C PHE A 150 5.37 12.38 4.71
N ASN A 151 5.37 11.04 4.79
CA ASN A 151 4.99 10.35 6.02
C ASN A 151 6.00 10.61 7.15
N ALA A 152 7.29 10.77 6.85
CA ALA A 152 8.31 11.17 7.83
C ALA A 152 8.02 12.53 8.45
N TRP A 153 7.59 13.51 7.65
CA TRP A 153 7.14 14.82 8.14
C TRP A 153 5.93 14.72 9.06
N GLN A 154 4.94 13.90 8.73
CA GLN A 154 3.76 13.68 9.59
C GLN A 154 4.17 13.10 10.96
N ILE A 155 5.08 12.13 10.96
CA ILE A 155 5.62 11.53 12.19
C ILE A 155 6.42 12.56 12.99
N HIS A 156 7.30 13.32 12.33
CA HIS A 156 8.05 14.38 13.01
C HIS A 156 7.13 15.45 13.61
N ALA A 157 6.13 15.90 12.87
CA ALA A 157 5.16 16.87 13.36
C ALA A 157 4.46 16.38 14.64
N ARG A 158 4.11 15.07 14.70
CA ARG A 158 3.41 14.47 15.83
C ARG A 158 4.33 14.14 17.00
N TYR A 159 5.45 13.45 16.78
CA TYR A 159 6.28 12.84 17.84
C TYR A 159 7.61 13.58 18.08
N LYS A 160 7.94 14.58 17.27
CA LYS A 160 9.25 15.27 17.29
C LYS A 160 10.44 14.31 17.13
N ARG A 161 10.22 13.24 16.32
CA ARG A 161 11.21 12.25 15.94
C ARG A 161 11.32 12.23 14.42
N TRP A 162 12.54 12.26 13.88
CA TRP A 162 12.79 12.07 12.46
C TRP A 162 12.92 10.58 12.15
N PRO A 163 11.95 9.96 11.48
CA PRO A 163 12.09 8.58 11.05
C PRO A 163 13.06 8.47 9.87
N LYS A 164 13.69 7.30 9.73
CA LYS A 164 14.38 6.95 8.50
C LYS A 164 13.35 6.53 7.45
N VAL A 165 13.50 7.03 6.22
CA VAL A 165 12.60 6.63 5.12
C VAL A 165 13.09 5.32 4.53
N ILE A 166 12.22 4.30 4.54
CA ILE A 166 12.55 2.99 3.98
C ILE A 166 11.87 2.73 2.64
N TYR A 167 10.81 3.49 2.33
CA TYR A 167 9.87 3.29 1.24
C TYR A 167 9.24 1.88 1.24
N ASN A 168 8.08 1.74 0.66
CA ASN A 168 7.54 0.43 0.33
C ASN A 168 8.17 -0.08 -0.97
N GLY A 169 8.18 -1.39 -1.16
CA GLY A 169 8.68 -2.02 -2.38
C GLY A 169 7.58 -2.56 -3.28
N VAL A 170 8.01 -3.05 -4.44
CA VAL A 170 7.21 -3.84 -5.38
C VAL A 170 7.96 -5.14 -5.68
N GLU A 171 7.24 -6.22 -5.90
CA GLU A 171 7.77 -7.48 -6.44
C GLU A 171 7.94 -7.32 -7.96
N ILE A 172 9.08 -6.79 -8.38
CA ILE A 172 9.33 -6.39 -9.77
C ILE A 172 9.27 -7.55 -10.77
N ASP A 173 9.53 -8.77 -10.33
CA ASP A 173 9.47 -9.98 -11.17
C ASP A 173 8.02 -10.43 -11.38
N LYS A 174 7.17 -10.25 -10.37
CA LYS A 174 5.74 -10.54 -10.43
C LYS A 174 4.99 -9.42 -11.16
N PHE A 175 5.24 -8.17 -10.80
CA PHE A 175 4.69 -6.98 -11.45
C PHE A 175 5.60 -6.58 -12.61
N ALA A 176 5.77 -7.50 -13.56
CA ALA A 176 6.58 -7.30 -14.75
C ALA A 176 5.70 -6.82 -15.94
N PRO A 177 6.30 -6.18 -16.95
CA PRO A 177 5.62 -5.90 -18.19
C PRO A 177 5.10 -7.21 -18.79
N GLY A 178 3.78 -7.33 -18.90
CA GLY A 178 3.14 -8.49 -19.53
C GLY A 178 2.79 -8.20 -20.99
N VAL A 179 2.55 -9.26 -21.73
CA VAL A 179 1.89 -9.18 -23.03
C VAL A 179 0.49 -8.62 -22.81
N ARG A 180 0.02 -7.79 -23.72
CA ARG A 180 -1.33 -7.26 -23.70
C ARG A 180 -2.34 -8.43 -23.63
N ASP A 181 -3.18 -8.43 -22.60
CA ASP A 181 -4.19 -9.46 -22.39
C ASP A 181 -5.47 -9.14 -23.16
N ASP A 182 -5.49 -9.51 -24.44
CA ASP A 182 -6.66 -9.30 -25.30
C ASP A 182 -7.84 -10.23 -24.92
N THR A 183 -7.58 -11.35 -24.26
CA THR A 183 -8.64 -12.25 -23.76
C THR A 183 -9.42 -11.59 -22.63
N LEU A 184 -8.73 -11.00 -21.64
CA LEU A 184 -9.36 -10.23 -20.59
C LEU A 184 -10.09 -9.01 -21.15
N ARG A 185 -9.51 -8.32 -22.13
CA ARG A 185 -10.17 -7.20 -22.82
C ARG A 185 -11.47 -7.63 -23.50
N ALA A 186 -11.47 -8.75 -24.22
CA ALA A 186 -12.66 -9.29 -24.86
C ALA A 186 -13.75 -9.65 -23.85
N HIS A 187 -13.40 -10.31 -22.74
CA HIS A 187 -14.34 -10.59 -21.64
C HIS A 187 -14.96 -9.33 -21.03
N LEU A 188 -14.19 -8.24 -20.94
CA LEU A 188 -14.67 -6.95 -20.45
C LEU A 188 -15.41 -6.12 -21.53
N GLY A 189 -15.59 -6.65 -22.74
CA GLY A 189 -16.21 -5.92 -23.85
C GLY A 189 -15.41 -4.69 -24.30
N ILE A 190 -14.08 -4.76 -24.26
CA ILE A 190 -13.17 -3.68 -24.62
C ILE A 190 -12.61 -3.90 -26.04
N ALA A 191 -13.01 -3.04 -26.96
CA ALA A 191 -12.50 -3.08 -28.34
C ALA A 191 -10.98 -2.82 -28.37
N SER A 192 -10.30 -3.34 -29.39
CA SER A 192 -8.84 -3.25 -29.52
C SER A 192 -8.32 -1.81 -29.60
N ASN A 193 -9.09 -0.90 -30.19
CA ASN A 193 -8.79 0.53 -30.34
C ASN A 193 -9.23 1.40 -29.16
N THR A 194 -9.87 0.83 -28.12
CA THR A 194 -10.29 1.58 -26.92
C THR A 194 -9.11 1.76 -25.99
N VAL A 195 -8.87 2.97 -25.52
CA VAL A 195 -7.89 3.23 -24.45
C VAL A 195 -8.54 2.93 -23.11
N LEU A 196 -8.06 1.90 -22.41
CA LEU A 196 -8.55 1.47 -21.12
C LEU A 196 -7.70 2.06 -20.00
N PHE A 197 -8.30 2.93 -19.22
CA PHE A 197 -7.76 3.38 -17.94
C PHE A 197 -8.22 2.44 -16.82
N ALA A 198 -7.41 2.26 -15.78
CA ALA A 198 -7.82 1.45 -14.65
C ALA A 198 -7.40 2.05 -13.29
N PHE A 199 -8.23 1.78 -12.31
CA PHE A 199 -7.95 1.91 -10.89
C PHE A 199 -8.09 0.54 -10.22
N ALA A 200 -7.16 0.18 -9.34
CA ALA A 200 -7.28 -0.97 -8.48
C ALA A 200 -7.08 -0.57 -7.01
N GLY A 201 -8.07 -0.85 -6.16
CA GLY A 201 -7.96 -0.52 -4.74
C GLY A 201 -9.30 -0.42 -4.01
N ARG A 202 -9.26 -0.09 -2.73
CA ARG A 202 -10.48 0.10 -1.92
C ARG A 202 -11.27 1.32 -2.37
N LEU A 203 -12.59 1.17 -2.50
CA LEU A 203 -13.48 2.26 -2.87
C LEU A 203 -13.93 3.04 -1.63
N VAL A 204 -13.05 3.96 -1.20
CA VAL A 204 -13.24 4.86 -0.05
C VAL A 204 -13.05 6.32 -0.50
N GLY A 205 -13.69 7.27 0.20
CA GLY A 205 -13.78 8.67 -0.22
C GLY A 205 -12.46 9.31 -0.60
N TRP A 206 -11.46 9.12 0.19
CA TRP A 206 -10.16 9.74 -0.03
C TRP A 206 -9.38 9.19 -1.25
N LYS A 207 -9.79 8.07 -1.86
CA LYS A 207 -9.25 7.59 -3.14
C LYS A 207 -9.76 8.36 -4.35
N GLY A 208 -10.80 9.18 -4.19
CA GLY A 208 -11.19 10.20 -5.16
C GLY A 208 -11.79 9.67 -6.46
N MET A 209 -12.35 8.45 -6.50
CA MET A 209 -12.88 7.89 -7.76
C MET A 209 -14.03 8.72 -8.36
N GLY A 210 -14.77 9.46 -7.53
CA GLY A 210 -15.75 10.44 -8.04
C GLY A 210 -15.12 11.55 -8.89
N VAL A 211 -13.84 11.92 -8.64
CA VAL A 211 -13.10 12.87 -9.49
C VAL A 211 -12.79 12.25 -10.85
N ALA A 212 -12.41 10.96 -10.88
CA ALA A 212 -12.17 10.25 -12.15
C ALA A 212 -13.45 10.15 -13.02
N LEU A 213 -14.60 9.89 -12.39
CA LEU A 213 -15.89 9.87 -13.10
C LEU A 213 -16.24 11.24 -13.68
N ARG A 214 -16.08 12.31 -12.90
CA ARG A 214 -16.29 13.68 -13.40
C ARG A 214 -15.31 14.02 -14.52
N ALA A 215 -14.04 13.65 -14.39
CA ALA A 215 -13.05 13.86 -15.44
C ALA A 215 -13.43 13.15 -16.75
N LEU A 216 -13.95 11.92 -16.68
CA LEU A 216 -14.40 11.18 -17.85
C LEU A 216 -15.65 11.82 -18.51
N ALA A 217 -16.46 12.56 -17.75
CA ALA A 217 -17.63 13.30 -18.24
C ALA A 217 -17.29 14.66 -18.83
N GLU A 218 -16.08 15.19 -18.63
CA GLU A 218 -15.63 16.48 -19.15
C GLU A 218 -15.76 16.57 -20.68
N PRO A 219 -16.08 17.74 -21.23
CA PRO A 219 -16.15 17.94 -22.69
C PRO A 219 -14.92 17.45 -23.43
N ALA A 220 -13.73 17.62 -22.85
CA ALA A 220 -12.45 17.17 -23.40
C ALA A 220 -12.37 15.65 -23.62
N MET A 221 -13.25 14.85 -23.00
CA MET A 221 -13.26 13.40 -23.08
C MET A 221 -14.42 12.82 -23.91
N ARG A 222 -15.31 13.65 -24.49
CA ARG A 222 -16.53 13.19 -25.16
C ARG A 222 -16.27 12.38 -26.42
N ASP A 223 -15.33 12.84 -27.23
CA ASP A 223 -14.94 12.26 -28.54
C ASP A 223 -13.82 11.24 -28.43
N VAL A 224 -13.38 10.94 -27.22
CA VAL A 224 -12.24 10.02 -26.99
C VAL A 224 -12.76 8.60 -26.75
N ASN A 225 -12.31 7.65 -27.56
CA ASN A 225 -12.64 6.24 -27.37
C ASN A 225 -11.91 5.65 -26.14
N THR A 226 -12.46 5.92 -24.96
CA THR A 226 -11.87 5.55 -23.69
C THR A 226 -12.88 4.87 -22.77
N LYS A 227 -12.41 3.92 -21.97
CA LYS A 227 -13.16 3.34 -20.85
C LYS A 227 -12.34 3.39 -19.56
N LEU A 228 -13.03 3.38 -18.44
CA LEU A 228 -12.45 3.32 -17.09
C LEU A 228 -12.89 2.04 -16.41
N LEU A 229 -11.92 1.21 -16.02
CA LEU A 229 -12.12 0.01 -15.22
C LEU A 229 -11.81 0.32 -13.75
N ILE A 230 -12.80 0.13 -12.90
CA ILE A 230 -12.70 0.33 -11.44
C ILE A 230 -12.74 -1.04 -10.77
N VAL A 231 -11.58 -1.50 -10.29
CA VAL A 231 -11.42 -2.81 -9.65
C VAL A 231 -11.34 -2.62 -8.13
N GLY A 232 -12.27 -3.21 -7.42
CA GLY A 232 -12.29 -3.15 -5.98
C GLY A 232 -13.67 -3.07 -5.37
N ASP A 233 -13.67 -2.95 -4.03
CA ASP A 233 -14.88 -2.81 -3.24
C ASP A 233 -14.68 -1.79 -2.11
N GLY A 234 -15.77 -1.36 -1.51
CA GLY A 234 -15.76 -0.42 -0.41
C GLY A 234 -17.05 0.38 -0.28
N PRO A 235 -17.21 1.14 0.81
CA PRO A 235 -18.44 1.82 1.14
C PRO A 235 -18.90 2.84 0.08
N GLN A 236 -18.01 3.32 -0.78
CA GLN A 236 -18.37 4.25 -1.86
C GLN A 236 -18.85 3.58 -3.15
N LYS A 237 -18.77 2.26 -3.30
CA LYS A 237 -19.16 1.59 -4.54
C LYS A 237 -20.57 1.95 -5.01
N PRO A 238 -21.63 1.93 -4.14
CA PRO A 238 -22.97 2.29 -4.56
C PRO A 238 -23.09 3.75 -5.03
N GLU A 239 -22.46 4.69 -4.32
CA GLU A 239 -22.45 6.11 -4.68
C GLU A 239 -21.74 6.34 -6.03
N LEU A 240 -20.63 5.67 -6.28
CA LEU A 240 -19.90 5.74 -7.56
C LEU A 240 -20.72 5.17 -8.71
N GLN A 241 -21.46 4.08 -8.50
CA GLN A 241 -22.36 3.51 -9.49
C GLN A 241 -23.50 4.47 -9.84
N GLN A 242 -24.11 5.08 -8.83
CA GLN A 242 -25.15 6.10 -9.03
C GLN A 242 -24.60 7.33 -9.77
N LEU A 243 -23.40 7.82 -9.40
CA LEU A 243 -22.76 8.94 -10.08
C LEU A 243 -22.45 8.60 -11.54
N THR A 244 -22.06 7.36 -11.85
CA THR A 244 -21.83 6.88 -13.22
C THR A 244 -23.10 6.99 -14.06
N GLN A 245 -24.25 6.61 -13.51
CA GLN A 245 -25.55 6.74 -14.19
C GLN A 245 -25.93 8.21 -14.39
N THR A 246 -25.82 9.03 -13.35
CA THR A 246 -26.14 10.47 -13.39
C THR A 246 -25.31 11.21 -14.44
N LEU A 247 -24.05 10.83 -14.61
CA LEU A 247 -23.14 11.41 -15.61
C LEU A 247 -23.29 10.81 -17.02
N GLY A 248 -24.17 9.83 -17.22
CA GLY A 248 -24.37 9.16 -18.52
C GLY A 248 -23.18 8.30 -18.95
N LEU A 249 -22.39 7.76 -18.00
CA LEU A 249 -21.15 7.06 -18.27
C LEU A 249 -21.26 5.53 -18.22
N THR A 250 -22.47 4.96 -18.18
CA THR A 250 -22.70 3.51 -18.03
C THR A 250 -22.02 2.64 -19.09
N GLN A 251 -21.84 3.15 -20.30
CA GLN A 251 -21.13 2.46 -21.39
C GLN A 251 -19.61 2.65 -21.36
N ARG A 252 -19.11 3.57 -20.54
CA ARG A 252 -17.70 3.95 -20.46
C ARG A 252 -17.02 3.55 -19.15
N VAL A 253 -17.77 3.15 -18.12
CA VAL A 253 -17.25 2.76 -16.80
C VAL A 253 -17.63 1.34 -16.49
N LEU A 254 -16.63 0.54 -16.11
CA LEU A 254 -16.78 -0.85 -15.75
C LEU A 254 -16.39 -1.02 -14.28
N PHE A 255 -17.29 -1.57 -13.48
CA PHE A 255 -16.99 -1.97 -12.11
C PHE A 255 -16.67 -3.47 -12.08
N HIS A 256 -15.56 -3.81 -11.48
CA HIS A 256 -15.12 -5.19 -11.29
C HIS A 256 -14.92 -5.44 -9.80
N ASP A 257 -15.27 -6.62 -9.34
CA ASP A 257 -15.04 -7.01 -7.96
C ASP A 257 -13.54 -7.08 -7.63
N PRO A 258 -13.19 -7.05 -6.33
CA PRO A 258 -11.79 -7.20 -5.92
C PRO A 258 -11.18 -8.47 -6.52
N VAL A 259 -9.98 -8.34 -7.03
CA VAL A 259 -9.19 -9.48 -7.52
C VAL A 259 -8.10 -9.83 -6.50
N ALA A 260 -7.63 -11.06 -6.52
CA ALA A 260 -6.49 -11.46 -5.72
C ALA A 260 -5.26 -10.64 -6.13
N HIS A 261 -4.40 -10.28 -5.17
CA HIS A 261 -3.20 -9.50 -5.45
C HIS A 261 -2.30 -10.16 -6.51
N ASP A 262 -2.32 -11.49 -6.56
CA ASP A 262 -1.52 -12.28 -7.51
C ASP A 262 -2.04 -12.18 -8.97
N THR A 263 -3.27 -11.75 -9.18
CA THR A 263 -3.85 -11.58 -10.53
C THR A 263 -3.79 -10.12 -11.03
N LEU A 264 -3.38 -9.17 -10.18
CA LEU A 264 -3.22 -7.77 -10.58
C LEU A 264 -2.25 -7.56 -11.76
N PRO A 265 -1.12 -8.28 -11.90
CA PRO A 265 -0.26 -8.14 -13.06
C PRO A 265 -0.96 -8.44 -14.39
N ALA A 266 -1.80 -9.48 -14.44
CA ALA A 266 -2.60 -9.79 -15.65
C ALA A 266 -3.59 -8.67 -15.95
N LEU A 267 -4.25 -8.12 -14.93
CA LEU A 267 -5.13 -6.97 -15.07
C LEU A 267 -4.37 -5.76 -15.64
N TYR A 268 -3.18 -5.45 -15.14
CA TYR A 268 -2.33 -4.41 -15.71
C TYR A 268 -1.90 -4.74 -17.14
N GLY A 269 -1.77 -6.01 -17.52
CA GLY A 269 -1.57 -6.43 -18.92
C GLY A 269 -2.68 -5.92 -19.87
N ALA A 270 -3.93 -5.94 -19.42
CA ALA A 270 -5.09 -5.54 -20.23
C ALA A 270 -5.26 -4.01 -20.35
N VAL A 271 -4.70 -3.19 -19.45
CA VAL A 271 -4.94 -1.74 -19.41
C VAL A 271 -3.85 -0.93 -20.12
N ASN A 272 -4.20 0.30 -20.51
CA ASN A 272 -3.28 1.22 -21.17
C ASN A 272 -2.61 2.19 -20.20
N ALA A 273 -3.29 2.60 -19.11
CA ALA A 273 -2.77 3.48 -18.08
C ALA A 273 -3.50 3.32 -16.75
N GLY A 274 -2.82 3.61 -15.63
CA GLY A 274 -3.42 3.70 -14.31
C GLY A 274 -3.94 5.09 -13.98
N VAL A 275 -5.04 5.21 -13.22
CA VAL A 275 -5.60 6.48 -12.74
C VAL A 275 -5.82 6.42 -11.24
N PHE A 276 -5.14 7.30 -10.49
CA PHE A 276 -5.12 7.30 -9.02
C PHE A 276 -5.40 8.71 -8.46
N PRO A 277 -6.65 9.16 -8.50
CA PRO A 277 -7.04 10.54 -8.22
C PRO A 277 -7.31 10.80 -6.73
N SER A 278 -6.45 10.31 -5.85
CA SER A 278 -6.59 10.45 -4.39
C SER A 278 -6.79 11.92 -3.99
N ILE A 279 -7.74 12.17 -3.09
CA ILE A 279 -8.03 13.48 -2.51
C ILE A 279 -7.62 13.59 -1.04
N GLY A 280 -7.20 12.49 -0.45
CA GLY A 280 -6.63 12.41 0.89
C GLY A 280 -5.19 11.92 0.87
N ASP A 281 -4.51 12.09 2.00
CA ASP A 281 -3.10 11.75 2.15
C ASP A 281 -2.81 10.27 1.90
N GLU A 282 -2.05 10.00 0.88
CA GLU A 282 -1.49 8.67 0.60
C GLU A 282 -0.06 8.62 1.14
N ALA A 283 0.23 7.66 2.00
CA ALA A 283 1.57 7.57 2.57
C ALA A 283 2.65 7.18 1.55
N PHE A 284 2.28 6.38 0.52
CA PHE A 284 3.20 5.95 -0.54
C PHE A 284 2.48 5.71 -1.88
N GLY A 285 1.47 4.84 -1.90
CA GLY A 285 0.76 4.46 -3.13
C GLY A 285 1.33 3.17 -3.75
N ILE A 286 1.25 2.05 -3.02
CA ILE A 286 1.77 0.75 -3.50
C ILE A 286 1.16 0.38 -4.85
N THR A 287 -0.16 0.53 -5.05
CA THR A 287 -0.83 0.19 -6.31
C THR A 287 -0.38 1.07 -7.50
N ILE A 288 0.04 2.30 -7.23
CA ILE A 288 0.66 3.17 -8.24
C ILE A 288 2.01 2.59 -8.66
N ALA A 289 2.84 2.22 -7.69
CA ALA A 289 4.15 1.62 -7.95
C ALA A 289 4.02 0.25 -8.68
N GLU A 290 3.01 -0.55 -8.35
CA GLU A 290 2.70 -1.82 -9.02
C GLU A 290 2.31 -1.60 -10.49
N ALA A 291 1.44 -0.63 -10.79
CA ALA A 291 1.08 -0.27 -12.16
C ALA A 291 2.32 0.20 -12.95
N MET A 292 3.13 1.08 -12.37
CA MET A 292 4.39 1.55 -12.97
C MET A 292 5.37 0.40 -13.20
N SER A 293 5.45 -0.56 -12.27
CA SER A 293 6.29 -1.76 -12.41
C SER A 293 5.86 -2.63 -13.59
N CYS A 294 4.57 -2.68 -13.92
CA CYS A 294 4.03 -3.32 -15.12
C CYS A 294 4.19 -2.47 -16.39
N SER A 295 5.06 -1.47 -16.40
CA SER A 295 5.25 -0.51 -17.50
C SER A 295 3.97 0.20 -17.90
N LYS A 296 3.05 0.46 -16.96
CA LYS A 296 1.88 1.30 -17.26
C LYS A 296 2.15 2.73 -16.82
N PRO A 297 1.97 3.71 -17.74
CA PRO A 297 1.98 5.11 -17.33
C PRO A 297 0.85 5.35 -16.33
N VAL A 298 1.05 6.26 -15.41
CA VAL A 298 0.06 6.58 -14.38
C VAL A 298 -0.31 8.07 -14.42
N ILE A 299 -1.56 8.35 -14.10
CA ILE A 299 -2.03 9.68 -13.76
C ILE A 299 -2.42 9.64 -12.29
N ALA A 300 -1.82 10.47 -11.47
CA ALA A 300 -2.07 10.46 -10.04
C ALA A 300 -2.17 11.88 -9.47
N SER A 301 -2.83 12.01 -8.32
CA SER A 301 -2.89 13.31 -7.63
C SER A 301 -1.54 13.70 -7.03
N HIS A 302 -1.20 14.97 -7.12
CA HIS A 302 -0.02 15.57 -6.49
C HIS A 302 -0.28 15.77 -4.99
N ILE A 303 -0.37 14.67 -4.23
CA ILE A 303 -0.70 14.68 -2.80
C ILE A 303 0.07 13.59 -2.04
N GLY A 304 0.41 13.88 -0.79
CA GLY A 304 1.05 12.90 0.09
C GLY A 304 2.40 12.42 -0.42
N GLY A 305 2.65 11.12 -0.31
CA GLY A 305 3.85 10.45 -0.82
C GLY A 305 3.79 10.08 -2.31
N ILE A 306 2.68 10.35 -3.01
CA ILE A 306 2.52 10.00 -4.42
C ILE A 306 3.60 10.63 -5.32
N PRO A 307 3.96 11.94 -5.17
CA PRO A 307 5.01 12.55 -5.98
C PRO A 307 6.37 11.89 -5.82
N GLU A 308 6.65 11.31 -4.66
CA GLU A 308 7.91 10.58 -4.44
C GLU A 308 7.97 9.30 -5.28
N VAL A 309 6.84 8.62 -5.46
CA VAL A 309 6.73 7.40 -6.28
C VAL A 309 6.78 7.73 -7.77
N VAL A 310 5.90 8.63 -8.22
CA VAL A 310 5.74 8.97 -9.64
C VAL A 310 6.95 9.77 -10.16
N GLY A 311 7.52 10.66 -9.35
CA GLY A 311 8.50 11.67 -9.77
C GLY A 311 7.84 12.94 -10.29
N ASN A 312 8.57 14.04 -10.26
CA ASN A 312 8.04 15.37 -10.63
C ASN A 312 8.29 15.75 -12.11
N GLU A 313 8.99 14.91 -12.87
CA GLU A 313 9.51 15.25 -14.21
C GLU A 313 8.62 14.80 -15.38
N GLU A 314 7.36 14.44 -15.12
CA GLU A 314 6.41 13.90 -16.13
C GLU A 314 6.96 12.76 -17.04
N SER A 315 8.16 12.28 -16.75
CA SER A 315 8.80 11.21 -17.53
C SER A 315 8.24 9.83 -17.20
N CYS A 316 7.79 9.63 -15.94
CA CYS A 316 7.33 8.34 -15.43
C CYS A 316 5.82 8.28 -15.18
N GLY A 317 5.14 9.43 -15.16
CA GLY A 317 3.70 9.57 -14.91
C GLY A 317 3.30 11.04 -14.89
N LEU A 318 1.99 11.31 -14.87
CA LEU A 318 1.44 12.65 -14.81
C LEU A 318 0.87 12.92 -13.40
N LEU A 319 1.28 14.03 -12.81
CA LEU A 319 0.74 14.51 -11.53
C LEU A 319 -0.24 15.64 -11.78
N VAL A 320 -1.44 15.53 -11.21
CA VAL A 320 -2.50 16.53 -11.31
C VAL A 320 -2.89 17.05 -9.93
N PRO A 321 -3.40 18.29 -9.81
CA PRO A 321 -3.90 18.78 -8.51
C PRO A 321 -4.98 17.84 -7.97
N PRO A 322 -5.02 17.57 -6.65
CA PRO A 322 -6.07 16.76 -6.06
C PRO A 322 -7.43 17.45 -6.23
N ASN A 323 -8.49 16.63 -6.42
CA ASN A 323 -9.86 17.08 -6.63
C ASN A 323 -10.08 17.99 -7.86
N ASP A 324 -9.20 17.96 -8.85
CA ASP A 324 -9.32 18.71 -10.10
C ASP A 324 -9.70 17.74 -11.25
N ALA A 325 -11.00 17.65 -11.55
CA ALA A 325 -11.51 16.78 -12.61
C ALA A 325 -11.08 17.26 -14.01
N THR A 326 -10.94 18.57 -14.21
CA THR A 326 -10.54 19.15 -15.50
C THR A 326 -9.07 18.89 -15.80
N ALA A 327 -8.18 19.06 -14.81
CA ALA A 327 -6.76 18.70 -14.98
C ALA A 327 -6.60 17.19 -15.22
N LEU A 328 -7.37 16.37 -14.49
CA LEU A 328 -7.36 14.91 -14.69
C LEU A 328 -7.85 14.52 -16.09
N ALA A 329 -8.91 15.16 -16.60
CA ALA A 329 -9.43 14.93 -17.95
C ALA A 329 -8.38 15.28 -19.02
N ARG A 330 -7.69 16.41 -18.88
CA ARG A 330 -6.60 16.80 -19.79
C ARG A 330 -5.46 15.77 -19.79
N ALA A 331 -5.05 15.29 -18.63
CA ALA A 331 -4.02 14.25 -18.50
C ALA A 331 -4.49 12.91 -19.10
N MET A 332 -5.75 12.53 -18.91
CA MET A 332 -6.33 11.35 -19.55
C MET A 332 -6.36 11.50 -21.07
N ARG A 333 -6.79 12.65 -21.59
CA ARG A 333 -6.79 12.96 -23.02
C ARG A 333 -5.40 12.86 -23.62
N LEU A 334 -4.40 13.46 -22.98
CA LEU A 334 -3.01 13.42 -23.42
C LEU A 334 -2.48 11.98 -23.55
N LEU A 335 -2.79 11.11 -22.59
CA LEU A 335 -2.40 9.70 -22.67
C LEU A 335 -3.28 8.91 -23.66
N ALA A 336 -4.52 9.31 -23.91
CA ALA A 336 -5.37 8.64 -24.90
C ALA A 336 -4.88 8.89 -26.33
N ASP A 337 -4.47 10.13 -26.61
CA ASP A 337 -4.11 10.57 -27.96
C ASP A 337 -2.67 10.18 -28.37
N ASP A 338 -1.77 9.94 -27.40
CA ASP A 338 -0.34 9.66 -27.69
C ASP A 338 0.09 8.24 -27.21
N PRO A 339 -0.04 7.22 -28.07
CA PRO A 339 0.43 5.85 -27.75
C PRO A 339 1.94 5.78 -27.49
N ALA A 340 2.74 6.55 -28.21
CA ALA A 340 4.20 6.54 -28.06
C ALA A 340 4.60 7.12 -26.70
N ARG A 341 3.92 8.16 -26.22
CA ARG A 341 4.11 8.69 -24.86
C ARG A 341 3.78 7.64 -23.82
N ARG A 342 2.67 6.89 -23.98
CA ARG A 342 2.32 5.81 -23.02
C ARG A 342 3.45 4.79 -22.88
N VAL A 343 4.07 4.38 -24.01
CA VAL A 343 5.16 3.41 -24.00
C VAL A 343 6.38 3.99 -23.28
N ARG A 344 6.88 5.15 -23.73
CA ARG A 344 8.06 5.80 -23.11
C ARG A 344 7.89 6.05 -21.61
N MET A 345 6.73 6.56 -21.22
CA MET A 345 6.42 6.85 -19.83
C MET A 345 6.31 5.58 -18.99
N GLY A 346 5.72 4.52 -19.53
CA GLY A 346 5.64 3.22 -18.87
C GLY A 346 7.01 2.59 -18.63
N GLU A 347 7.89 2.61 -19.63
CA GLU A 347 9.28 2.11 -19.53
C GLU A 347 10.08 2.90 -18.49
N ALA A 348 10.02 4.22 -18.53
CA ALA A 348 10.68 5.08 -17.55
C ALA A 348 10.15 4.84 -16.14
N GLY A 349 8.82 4.67 -15.99
CA GLY A 349 8.17 4.32 -14.73
C GLY A 349 8.70 3.01 -14.16
N ARG A 350 8.77 1.95 -14.97
CA ARG A 350 9.34 0.67 -14.54
C ARG A 350 10.81 0.79 -14.13
N ALA A 351 11.62 1.47 -14.91
CA ALA A 351 13.03 1.66 -14.58
C ALA A 351 13.20 2.38 -13.23
N ARG A 352 12.34 3.38 -12.95
CA ARG A 352 12.31 4.09 -11.67
C ARG A 352 11.95 3.14 -10.52
N ILE A 353 10.90 2.33 -10.66
CA ILE A 353 10.46 1.39 -9.61
C ILE A 353 11.54 0.36 -9.34
N ALA A 354 12.12 -0.27 -10.36
CA ALA A 354 13.17 -1.27 -10.22
C ALA A 354 14.42 -0.70 -9.51
N ARG A 355 14.75 0.56 -9.75
CA ARG A 355 15.90 1.21 -9.14
C ARG A 355 15.68 1.63 -7.69
N LEU A 356 14.47 2.05 -7.30
CA LEU A 356 14.25 2.77 -6.05
C LEU A 356 13.35 2.05 -5.06
N TYR A 357 12.43 1.19 -5.53
CA TYR A 357 11.27 0.72 -4.77
C TYR A 357 11.09 -0.79 -4.86
N THR A 358 12.14 -1.57 -4.55
CA THR A 358 12.05 -3.02 -4.38
C THR A 358 11.96 -3.38 -2.90
N TRP A 359 11.36 -4.53 -2.57
CA TRP A 359 11.31 -4.99 -1.18
C TRP A 359 12.69 -5.29 -0.61
N ASP A 360 13.64 -5.71 -1.43
CA ASP A 360 15.03 -5.92 -0.99
C ASP A 360 15.70 -4.62 -0.57
N LEU A 361 15.51 -3.53 -1.35
CA LEU A 361 15.97 -2.20 -0.95
C LEU A 361 15.28 -1.70 0.32
N SER A 362 13.99 -1.98 0.48
CA SER A 362 13.24 -1.62 1.69
C SER A 362 13.78 -2.37 2.91
N ALA A 363 14.06 -3.67 2.77
CA ALA A 363 14.67 -4.48 3.83
C ALA A 363 16.08 -4.00 4.20
N GLN A 364 16.92 -3.68 3.21
CA GLN A 364 18.26 -3.12 3.45
C GLN A 364 18.18 -1.79 4.23
N ARG A 365 17.28 -0.88 3.82
CA ARG A 365 17.06 0.40 4.51
C ARG A 365 16.54 0.19 5.94
N LEU A 366 15.64 -0.78 6.14
CA LEU A 366 15.16 -1.14 7.47
C LEU A 366 16.27 -1.70 8.34
N LEU A 367 17.08 -2.63 7.86
CA LEU A 367 18.23 -3.17 8.60
C LEU A 367 19.21 -2.06 9.00
N ALA A 368 19.53 -1.17 8.08
CA ALA A 368 20.36 0.01 8.37
C ALA A 368 19.74 0.92 9.45
N ALA A 369 18.41 1.15 9.39
CA ALA A 369 17.70 1.93 10.40
C ALA A 369 17.72 1.27 11.80
N LEU A 370 17.76 -0.05 11.85
CA LEU A 370 17.84 -0.84 13.08
C LEU A 370 19.28 -1.02 13.60
N GLY A 371 20.29 -0.56 12.83
CA GLY A 371 21.71 -0.78 13.16
C GLY A 371 22.15 -2.24 12.97
N LEU A 372 21.49 -2.98 12.09
CA LEU A 372 21.80 -4.34 11.73
C LEU A 372 22.57 -4.37 10.39
N LYS A 373 23.52 -5.31 10.27
CA LYS A 373 24.21 -5.53 8.98
C LYS A 373 23.34 -6.39 8.07
N SER A 374 23.30 -6.06 6.79
CA SER A 374 22.84 -6.99 5.77
C SER A 374 24.00 -7.93 5.45
N ASP A 375 23.85 -9.23 5.66
CA ASP A 375 24.81 -10.21 5.17
C ASP A 375 24.63 -10.36 3.63
N ALA A 376 25.02 -9.31 2.90
CA ALA A 376 24.90 -9.22 1.44
C ALA A 376 25.87 -10.18 0.68
N THR A 377 26.43 -11.20 1.33
CA THR A 377 27.41 -12.12 0.73
C THR A 377 26.86 -13.53 0.42
N ARG A 378 25.54 -13.72 0.48
CA ARG A 378 24.91 -14.99 0.05
C ARG A 378 23.79 -14.72 -0.95
N VAL A 379 24.14 -14.31 -2.15
CA VAL A 379 23.33 -14.56 -3.35
C VAL A 379 23.95 -15.80 -4.01
N PRO A 380 23.19 -16.88 -4.21
CA PRO A 380 23.66 -18.03 -4.96
C PRO A 380 23.85 -17.69 -6.43
#